data_662fcf778e8e0ccf917b77c2f6c2f296
#
_entry.id   662fcf778e8e0ccf917b77c2f6c2f296
#
_cell.length_a   1.000
_cell.length_b   1.000
_cell.length_c   1.000
_cell.angle_alpha   90.00
_cell.angle_beta   90.00
_cell.angle_gamma   90.00
#
_symmetry.space_group_name_H-M   'P 1'
#
loop_
_entity.id
_entity.type
_entity.pdbx_description
1 polymer ?
#
loop_
_entity_poly.entity_id
_entity_poly.type
_entity_poly.pdbx_seq_one_letter_code
_entity_poly.pdbx_strand_id
1 'polypeptide(L)'
;MAPIYKLVAIIPQSRKIHNKKMTYTFRNTEMNNDKASNFETKSLLYLIGQRIDSKDVLYVTFDCFNDVNGISEKFDKIWDIQSKNEKSLNPKKIGTYLYTLFDNFTSIFSFEEYIFFCPKLKPE
;
A
#
# COMPACT_ATOMS: atom_id res chain seq x y z
N MET A 1 14.00 2.32 20.22
CA MET A 1 12.92 1.93 19.31
C MET A 1 13.51 1.56 17.96
N ALA A 2 13.38 0.35 17.56
CA ALA A 2 13.92 -0.07 16.27
C ALA A 2 13.18 0.68 15.14
N PRO A 3 13.92 1.34 14.24
CA PRO A 3 13.31 1.96 13.11
C PRO A 3 12.70 0.88 12.22
N ILE A 4 11.58 1.14 11.78
CA ILE A 4 10.76 0.31 10.95
C ILE A 4 10.96 0.81 9.54
N TYR A 5 11.18 0.01 8.67
CA TYR A 5 10.89 0.22 7.45
C TYR A 5 11.32 0.00 6.27
N LYS A 6 11.03 -0.11 5.37
CA LYS A 6 10.81 0.56 4.16
C LYS A 6 11.18 -0.24 2.96
N LEU A 7 10.33 -0.98 2.37
CA LEU A 7 10.39 -1.14 0.92
C LEU A 7 9.26 -0.29 0.36
N VAL A 8 9.60 0.80 -0.27
CA VAL A 8 8.68 1.56 -1.10
C VAL A 8 8.89 1.08 -2.54
N ALA A 9 7.96 0.32 -3.06
CA ALA A 9 7.94 0.03 -4.47
C ALA A 9 7.23 1.20 -5.17
N ILE A 10 8.02 2.06 -5.80
CA ILE A 10 7.48 3.13 -6.63
C ILE A 10 7.27 2.54 -8.02
N ILE A 11 6.02 2.36 -8.39
CA ILE A 11 5.65 1.98 -9.75
C ILE A 11 5.36 3.26 -10.52
N PRO A 12 6.15 3.61 -11.56
CA PRO A 12 5.95 4.86 -12.29
C PRO A 12 4.56 4.93 -12.91
N GLN A 13 3.84 6.00 -12.61
CA GLN A 13 2.50 6.25 -13.14
C GLN A 13 2.46 6.49 -14.65
N SER A 14 3.59 6.81 -15.27
CA SER A 14 3.67 7.20 -16.68
C SER A 14 3.46 6.05 -17.68
N ARG A 15 3.35 4.82 -17.22
CA ARG A 15 3.05 3.70 -18.11
C ARG A 15 1.55 3.60 -18.34
N LYS A 16 1.09 4.04 -19.50
CA LYS A 16 -0.25 3.71 -19.99
C LYS A 16 -0.33 2.20 -20.16
N ILE A 17 -1.05 1.56 -19.27
CA ILE A 17 -1.38 0.14 -19.44
C ILE A 17 -2.54 0.05 -20.40
N HIS A 18 -2.31 -0.59 -21.54
CA HIS A 18 -3.32 -0.72 -22.60
C HIS A 18 -4.51 -1.62 -22.23
N ASN A 19 -4.42 -2.41 -21.15
CA ASN A 19 -5.45 -3.36 -20.75
C ASN A 19 -5.81 -3.24 -19.28
N LYS A 20 -6.33 -2.09 -18.85
CA LYS A 20 -6.93 -1.97 -17.51
C LYS A 20 -8.19 -2.81 -17.42
N LYS A 21 -8.34 -3.56 -16.33
CA LYS A 21 -9.59 -4.28 -16.05
C LYS A 21 -10.75 -3.28 -16.00
N MET A 22 -11.84 -3.57 -16.70
CA MET A 22 -13.02 -2.70 -16.76
C MET A 22 -13.85 -2.73 -15.48
N THR A 23 -13.64 -3.71 -14.61
CA THR A 23 -14.33 -3.84 -13.32
C THR A 23 -13.34 -3.99 -12.20
N TYR A 24 -13.71 -3.48 -11.03
CA TYR A 24 -12.93 -3.63 -9.80
C TYR A 24 -13.68 -4.50 -8.81
N THR A 25 -13.01 -5.50 -8.25
CA THR A 25 -13.56 -6.36 -7.22
C THR A 25 -12.91 -6.04 -5.89
N PHE A 26 -13.71 -5.57 -4.93
CA PHE A 26 -13.24 -5.40 -3.55
C PHE A 26 -13.13 -6.78 -2.90
N ARG A 27 -11.94 -7.08 -2.39
CA ARG A 27 -11.69 -8.35 -1.73
C ARG A 27 -11.80 -8.17 -0.22
N ASN A 28 -12.62 -9.00 0.40
CA ASN A 28 -12.67 -9.11 1.85
C ASN A 28 -11.69 -10.21 2.24
N THR A 29 -10.48 -9.84 2.59
CA THR A 29 -9.38 -10.80 2.57
C THR A 29 -8.87 -11.25 3.90
N GLU A 30 -9.24 -10.68 5.06
CA GLU A 30 -8.53 -11.08 6.27
C GLU A 30 -9.36 -11.06 7.54
N MET A 31 -9.08 -12.06 8.37
CA MET A 31 -9.47 -12.03 9.78
C MET A 31 -8.62 -10.96 10.49
N ASN A 32 -9.30 -10.03 11.13
CA ASN A 32 -8.65 -9.00 11.93
C ASN A 32 -7.88 -9.64 13.08
N ASN A 33 -6.58 -9.39 13.16
CA ASN A 33 -5.82 -9.59 14.37
C ASN A 33 -5.18 -8.26 14.81
N ASP A 34 -5.03 -8.10 16.12
CA ASP A 34 -4.56 -6.85 16.71
C ASP A 34 -3.16 -6.44 16.22
N LYS A 35 -2.29 -7.39 15.96
CA LYS A 35 -0.93 -7.12 15.49
C LYS A 35 -0.92 -6.57 14.06
N ALA A 36 -1.73 -7.15 13.17
CA ALA A 36 -1.88 -6.66 11.81
C ALA A 36 -2.51 -5.27 11.80
N SER A 37 -3.56 -5.06 12.57
CA SER A 37 -4.23 -3.76 12.70
C SER A 37 -3.29 -2.66 13.23
N ASN A 38 -2.49 -2.97 14.24
CA ASN A 38 -1.48 -2.04 14.76
C ASN A 38 -0.42 -1.68 13.73
N PHE A 39 -0.01 -2.64 12.92
CA PHE A 39 0.99 -2.41 11.88
C PHE A 39 0.42 -1.59 10.72
N GLU A 40 -0.83 -1.82 10.34
CA GLU A 40 -1.55 -0.98 9.37
C GLU A 40 -1.64 0.47 9.85
N THR A 41 -1.96 0.68 11.13
CA THR A 41 -1.96 2.02 11.73
C THR A 41 -0.60 2.70 11.64
N LYS A 42 0.49 1.96 11.84
CA LYS A 42 1.85 2.48 11.66
C LYS A 42 2.12 2.87 10.21
N SER A 43 1.63 2.10 9.25
CA SER A 43 1.77 2.44 7.83
C SER A 43 1.01 3.72 7.48
N LEU A 44 -0.15 3.94 8.08
CA LEU A 44 -0.89 5.18 7.96
C LEU A 44 -0.11 6.36 8.54
N LEU A 45 0.46 6.21 9.74
CA LEU A 45 1.28 7.26 10.35
C LEU A 45 2.51 7.59 9.51
N TYR A 46 3.09 6.60 8.85
CA TYR A 46 4.16 6.82 7.89
C TYR A 46 3.68 7.66 6.69
N LEU A 47 2.55 7.32 6.12
CA LEU A 47 2.00 8.06 4.98
C LEU A 47 1.76 9.53 5.33
N ILE A 48 1.06 9.80 6.42
CA ILE A 48 0.63 11.16 6.76
C ILE A 48 1.71 11.98 7.48
N GLY A 49 2.68 11.34 8.12
CA GLY A 49 3.65 12.00 8.98
C GLY A 49 5.05 12.18 8.39
N GLN A 50 5.42 11.42 7.38
CA GLN A 50 6.80 11.40 6.89
C GLN A 50 6.96 11.67 5.39
N ARG A 51 5.88 11.74 4.67
CA ARG A 51 5.93 11.97 3.24
C ARG A 51 5.61 13.42 2.90
N ILE A 52 6.31 13.95 1.90
CA ILE A 52 6.13 15.34 1.45
C ILE A 52 4.75 15.55 0.82
N ASP A 53 4.25 14.54 0.13
CA ASP A 53 2.96 14.56 -0.57
C ASP A 53 1.76 14.28 0.34
N SER A 54 1.99 13.92 1.59
CA SER A 54 0.94 13.53 2.53
C SER A 54 -0.05 14.63 2.87
N LYS A 55 0.34 15.88 2.67
CA LYS A 55 -0.55 17.04 2.88
C LYS A 55 -1.82 16.99 2.02
N ASP A 56 -1.78 16.26 0.92
CA ASP A 56 -2.93 16.12 0.03
C ASP A 56 -3.89 15.00 0.47
N VAL A 57 -3.49 14.17 1.43
CA VAL A 57 -4.35 13.11 1.98
C VAL A 57 -5.35 13.71 2.95
N LEU A 58 -6.62 13.62 2.62
CA LEU A 58 -7.70 14.08 3.49
C LEU A 58 -8.51 12.93 4.07
N TYR A 59 -8.70 11.88 3.31
CA TYR A 59 -9.43 10.69 3.75
C TYR A 59 -8.51 9.49 3.81
N VAL A 60 -8.84 8.57 4.70
CA VAL A 60 -8.15 7.28 4.83
C VAL A 60 -9.19 6.17 4.86
N THR A 61 -8.91 5.10 4.15
CA THR A 61 -9.72 3.89 4.19
C THR A 61 -8.88 2.69 4.62
N PHE A 62 -9.50 1.78 5.33
CA PHE A 62 -8.94 0.50 5.72
C PHE A 62 -9.72 -0.60 5.03
N ASP A 63 -9.01 -1.64 4.56
CA ASP A 63 -9.63 -2.82 3.93
C ASP A 63 -10.59 -2.47 2.76
N CYS A 64 -10.27 -1.42 2.03
CA CYS A 64 -11.07 -1.01 0.86
C CYS A 64 -10.37 -1.45 -0.44
N PHE A 65 -9.42 -0.67 -0.94
CA PHE A 65 -8.63 -1.06 -2.11
C PHE A 65 -7.47 -1.99 -1.73
N ASN A 66 -6.94 -1.78 -0.55
CA ASN A 66 -5.86 -2.56 0.05
C ASN A 66 -5.90 -2.37 1.57
N ASP A 67 -4.83 -2.73 2.29
CA ASP A 67 -4.80 -2.61 3.74
C ASP A 67 -5.07 -1.18 4.20
N VAL A 68 -4.39 -0.20 3.60
CA VAL A 68 -4.60 1.21 3.90
C VAL A 68 -4.54 2.02 2.59
N ASN A 69 -5.44 2.96 2.44
CA ASN A 69 -5.40 3.90 1.34
C ASN A 69 -5.53 5.34 1.85
N GLY A 70 -4.71 6.22 1.31
CA GLY A 70 -4.91 7.66 1.42
C GLY A 70 -5.66 8.17 0.21
N ILE A 71 -6.55 9.12 0.41
CA ILE A 71 -7.37 9.70 -0.66
C ILE A 71 -7.38 11.21 -0.52
N SER A 72 -7.19 11.92 -1.61
CA SER A 72 -7.25 13.38 -1.65
C SER A 72 -8.69 13.90 -1.55
N GLU A 73 -8.83 15.18 -1.20
CA GLU A 73 -10.13 15.85 -1.05
C GLU A 73 -11.03 15.68 -2.28
N LYS A 74 -10.45 15.77 -3.45
CA LYS A 74 -11.19 15.69 -4.72
C LYS A 74 -11.31 14.27 -5.27
N PHE A 75 -10.81 13.27 -4.53
CA PHE A 75 -10.76 11.87 -4.95
C PHE A 75 -9.97 11.63 -6.25
N ASP A 76 -9.09 12.55 -6.62
CA ASP A 76 -8.28 12.46 -7.82
C ASP A 76 -6.90 11.82 -7.58
N LYS A 77 -6.50 11.67 -6.32
CA LYS A 77 -5.25 11.01 -5.92
C LYS A 77 -5.54 9.94 -4.88
N ILE A 78 -5.02 8.76 -5.11
CA ILE A 78 -5.13 7.62 -4.20
C ILE A 78 -3.74 7.05 -3.96
N TRP A 79 -3.35 6.94 -2.69
CA TRP A 79 -2.14 6.23 -2.28
C TRP A 79 -2.52 4.83 -1.84
N ASP A 80 -1.81 3.84 -2.31
CA ASP A 80 -2.12 2.43 -2.06
C ASP A 80 -1.04 1.79 -1.20
N ILE A 81 -1.43 1.26 -0.04
CA ILE A 81 -0.51 0.66 0.93
C ILE A 81 -0.91 -0.77 1.20
N GLN A 82 0.03 -1.68 0.94
CA GLN A 82 0.03 -3.04 1.44
C GLN A 82 1.02 -3.13 2.60
N SER A 83 0.59 -3.64 3.74
CA SER A 83 1.44 -3.80 4.91
C SER A 83 1.61 -5.26 5.32
N LYS A 84 2.83 -5.63 5.70
CA LYS A 84 3.15 -6.96 6.24
C LYS A 84 4.19 -6.85 7.36
N ASN A 85 3.76 -7.20 8.57
CA ASN A 85 4.63 -7.24 9.73
C ASN A 85 5.35 -8.59 9.84
N GLU A 86 6.24 -8.84 8.90
CA GLU A 86 7.00 -10.09 8.83
C GLU A 86 8.50 -9.78 8.75
N LYS A 87 9.27 -10.30 9.69
CA LYS A 87 10.70 -9.99 9.80
C LYS A 87 11.60 -10.79 8.86
N SER A 88 11.14 -11.92 8.38
CA SER A 88 11.90 -12.83 7.51
C SER A 88 11.34 -12.88 6.10
N LEU A 89 11.22 -11.72 5.47
CA LEU A 89 10.80 -11.60 4.10
C LEU A 89 11.93 -12.00 3.16
N ASN A 90 11.63 -12.86 2.21
CA ASN A 90 12.50 -13.19 1.09
C ASN A 90 11.87 -12.68 -0.22
N PRO A 91 12.62 -12.65 -1.34
CA PRO A 91 12.11 -12.14 -2.61
C PRO A 91 10.81 -12.79 -3.08
N LYS A 92 10.65 -14.09 -2.86
CA LYS A 92 9.44 -14.82 -3.24
C LYS A 92 8.21 -14.34 -2.45
N LYS A 93 8.36 -14.20 -1.13
CA LYS A 93 7.30 -13.68 -0.26
C LYS A 93 6.94 -12.23 -0.61
N ILE A 94 7.95 -11.40 -0.82
CA ILE A 94 7.76 -10.02 -1.24
C ILE A 94 6.94 -9.99 -2.54
N GLY A 95 7.32 -10.77 -3.54
CA GLY A 95 6.58 -10.86 -4.79
C GLY A 95 5.12 -11.26 -4.59
N THR A 96 4.85 -12.21 -3.69
CA THR A 96 3.49 -12.61 -3.34
C THR A 96 2.69 -11.44 -2.74
N TYR A 97 3.31 -10.69 -1.84
CA TYR A 97 2.63 -9.56 -1.19
C TYR A 97 2.46 -8.34 -2.11
N LEU A 98 3.33 -8.16 -3.08
CA LEU A 98 3.20 -7.10 -4.07
C LEU A 98 2.05 -7.35 -5.07
N TYR A 99 1.49 -8.54 -5.10
CA TYR A 99 0.44 -8.89 -6.05
C TYR A 99 -0.78 -7.98 -5.93
N THR A 100 -1.20 -7.64 -4.73
CA THR A 100 -2.37 -6.77 -4.51
C THR A 100 -2.12 -5.35 -5.03
N LEU A 101 -0.92 -4.83 -4.85
CA LEU A 101 -0.51 -3.54 -5.40
C LEU A 101 -0.49 -3.58 -6.93
N PHE A 102 0.02 -4.67 -7.49
CA PHE A 102 0.03 -4.87 -8.95
C PHE A 102 -1.39 -5.00 -9.50
N ASP A 103 -2.27 -5.71 -8.81
CA ASP A 103 -3.68 -5.85 -9.21
C ASP A 103 -4.38 -4.48 -9.25
N ASN A 104 -4.12 -3.63 -8.26
CA ASN A 104 -4.61 -2.25 -8.26
C ASN A 104 -3.98 -1.41 -9.37
N PHE A 105 -2.69 -1.59 -9.64
CA PHE A 105 -1.99 -0.91 -10.74
C PHE A 105 -2.62 -1.22 -12.11
N THR A 106 -3.09 -2.43 -12.32
CA THR A 106 -3.75 -2.85 -13.55
C THR A 106 -5.25 -2.59 -13.58
N SER A 107 -5.80 -2.02 -12.51
CA SER A 107 -7.23 -1.74 -12.38
C SER A 107 -7.67 -0.49 -13.16
N ILE A 108 -8.97 -0.22 -13.15
CA ILE A 108 -9.54 0.99 -13.75
C ILE A 108 -9.17 2.27 -12.99
N PHE A 109 -8.77 2.16 -11.72
CA PHE A 109 -8.39 3.30 -10.90
C PHE A 109 -6.95 3.72 -11.17
N SER A 110 -6.71 5.03 -11.09
CA SER A 110 -5.36 5.59 -11.13
C SER A 110 -4.91 5.92 -9.73
N PHE A 111 -3.87 5.22 -9.27
CA PHE A 111 -3.27 5.46 -7.97
C PHE A 111 -2.05 6.37 -8.12
N GLU A 112 -1.88 7.30 -7.18
CA GLU A 112 -0.74 8.20 -7.14
C GLU A 112 0.55 7.45 -6.83
N GLU A 113 0.47 6.50 -5.91
CA GLU A 113 1.62 5.73 -5.49
C GLU A 113 1.23 4.39 -4.90
N TYR A 114 2.13 3.43 -5.01
CA TYR A 114 1.99 2.08 -4.46
C TYR A 114 3.09 1.85 -3.45
N ILE A 115 2.72 1.55 -2.22
CA ILE A 115 3.63 1.44 -1.09
C ILE A 115 3.53 0.04 -0.48
N PHE A 116 4.65 -0.65 -0.38
CA PHE A 116 4.76 -1.86 0.42
C PHE A 116 5.45 -1.51 1.74
N PHE A 117 4.72 -1.59 2.84
CA PHE A 117 5.19 -1.24 4.17
C PHE A 117 5.51 -2.50 4.95
N CYS A 118 6.76 -2.67 5.35
CA CYS A 118 7.23 -3.83 6.09
C CYS A 118 8.33 -3.46 7.08
N PRO A 119 8.67 -4.32 8.04
CA PRO A 119 9.84 -4.14 8.88
C PRO A 119 11.12 -4.08 8.05
N LYS A 120 12.13 -3.41 8.59
CA LYS A 120 13.44 -3.34 7.95
C LYS A 120 13.97 -4.75 7.66
N LEU A 121 14.26 -5.01 6.41
CA LEU A 121 14.87 -6.26 6.01
C LEU A 121 16.28 -6.36 6.59
N LYS A 122 16.63 -7.53 7.09
CA LYS A 122 18.01 -7.77 7.52
C LYS A 122 18.91 -7.77 6.27
N PRO A 123 20.08 -7.13 6.32
CA PRO A 123 21.06 -7.30 5.26
C PRO A 123 21.46 -8.78 5.18
N GLU A 124 21.59 -9.27 3.95
CA GLU A 124 22.13 -10.61 3.71
C GLU A 124 23.59 -10.70 4.14
#